data_1f8b691c533ba16f66178330c8bfe1a8
#
_entry.id   1f8b691c533ba16f66178330c8bfe1a8
#
_cell.length_a   1.000
_cell.length_b   1.000
_cell.length_c   1.000
_cell.angle_alpha   90.00
_cell.angle_beta   90.00
_cell.angle_gamma   90.00
#
_symmetry.space_group_name_H-M   'P 1'
#
loop_
_entity.id
_entity.type
_entity.pdbx_description
1 polymer ?
#
loop_
_entity_poly.entity_id
_entity_poly.type
_entity_poly.pdbx_seq_one_letter_code
_entity_poly.pdbx_strand_id
1 'polypeptide(L)'
;MSGTPPSPADRPIAGWWAIVKGLGTVFKQTFRADNTEQYPKEIAAPPERAHTGRHRLNRHENGLEKCIGCELCAYACPADAIWVEGEDNDPDEPVSPGERYAKDYQINYLRCIMCGLCVEACPTRALTLTSYYEMAFTSREEAIWTKEQLLEPPPPLGTDPVTREGR
;
A
#
# COMPACT_ATOMS: atom_id res chain seq x y z
N MET A 1 -13.75 26.33 -45.70
CA MET A 1 -14.94 26.80 -44.94
C MET A 1 -14.93 26.04 -43.59
N SER A 2 -14.25 26.64 -42.62
CA SER A 2 -14.11 26.07 -41.25
C SER A 2 -15.19 26.67 -40.38
N GLY A 3 -16.36 26.00 -40.35
CA GLY A 3 -17.40 26.35 -39.40
C GLY A 3 -17.05 25.85 -38.02
N THR A 4 -16.83 26.74 -37.08
CA THR A 4 -16.75 26.42 -35.65
C THR A 4 -18.02 25.69 -35.22
N PRO A 5 -17.90 24.55 -34.50
CA PRO A 5 -19.09 23.86 -34.01
C PRO A 5 -19.87 24.80 -33.05
N PRO A 6 -21.23 24.78 -33.11
CA PRO A 6 -22.04 25.63 -32.26
C PRO A 6 -21.75 25.35 -30.79
N SER A 7 -21.72 26.42 -29.98
CA SER A 7 -21.51 26.33 -28.53
C SER A 7 -22.60 25.46 -27.86
N PRO A 8 -22.36 24.85 -26.72
CA PRO A 8 -23.39 24.08 -26.00
C PRO A 8 -24.67 24.89 -25.70
N ALA A 9 -24.54 26.24 -25.59
CA ALA A 9 -25.64 27.16 -25.33
C ALA A 9 -26.53 27.41 -26.56
N ASP A 10 -26.02 27.20 -27.79
CA ASP A 10 -26.72 27.46 -29.05
C ASP A 10 -27.47 26.23 -29.56
N ARG A 11 -27.41 25.10 -28.87
CA ARG A 11 -28.19 23.90 -29.22
C ARG A 11 -29.59 24.08 -28.65
N PRO A 12 -30.63 24.15 -29.49
CA PRO A 12 -31.99 24.14 -28.98
C PRO A 12 -32.15 22.88 -28.13
N ILE A 13 -32.60 23.04 -26.89
CA ILE A 13 -32.96 21.93 -26.02
C ILE A 13 -33.92 21.08 -26.84
N ALA A 14 -33.42 19.97 -27.37
CA ALA A 14 -34.20 19.06 -28.18
C ALA A 14 -35.33 18.54 -27.30
N GLY A 15 -36.45 19.16 -27.37
CA GLY A 15 -37.71 19.03 -26.71
C GLY A 15 -37.90 17.96 -25.64
N TRP A 16 -39.01 17.86 -25.06
CA TRP A 16 -39.41 16.88 -24.05
C TRP A 16 -38.92 15.43 -24.31
N TRP A 17 -38.73 15.07 -25.59
CA TRP A 17 -38.22 13.76 -26.01
C TRP A 17 -36.76 13.51 -25.53
N ALA A 18 -35.93 14.52 -25.46
CA ALA A 18 -34.55 14.34 -24.96
C ALA A 18 -34.57 14.03 -23.45
N ILE A 19 -35.44 14.70 -22.69
CA ILE A 19 -35.66 14.46 -21.28
C ILE A 19 -36.19 13.05 -21.03
N VAL A 20 -37.25 12.68 -21.75
CA VAL A 20 -37.86 11.34 -21.65
C VAL A 20 -36.88 10.25 -22.02
N LYS A 21 -36.08 10.45 -23.07
CA LYS A 21 -35.02 9.51 -23.45
C LYS A 21 -33.92 9.41 -22.39
N GLY A 22 -33.53 10.52 -21.81
CA GLY A 22 -32.60 10.56 -20.70
C GLY A 22 -33.10 9.79 -19.47
N LEU A 23 -34.37 10.07 -19.07
CA LEU A 23 -35.01 9.36 -17.96
C LEU A 23 -35.11 7.85 -18.24
N GLY A 24 -35.50 7.46 -19.45
CA GLY A 24 -35.57 6.05 -19.85
C GLY A 24 -34.21 5.36 -19.81
N THR A 25 -33.14 6.08 -20.16
CA THR A 25 -31.78 5.56 -20.06
C THR A 25 -31.38 5.32 -18.61
N VAL A 26 -31.64 6.27 -17.72
CA VAL A 26 -31.34 6.13 -16.27
C VAL A 26 -32.23 5.01 -15.68
N PHE A 27 -33.48 4.97 -15.99
CA PHE A 27 -34.42 3.95 -15.52
C PHE A 27 -33.97 2.52 -15.93
N LYS A 28 -33.50 2.37 -17.16
CA LYS A 28 -32.93 1.09 -17.62
C LYS A 28 -31.71 0.66 -16.83
N GLN A 29 -30.90 1.60 -16.33
CA GLN A 29 -29.70 1.27 -15.51
C GLN A 29 -30.10 0.70 -14.15
N THR A 30 -31.27 1.05 -13.61
CA THR A 30 -31.77 0.52 -12.33
C THR A 30 -31.97 -1.01 -12.34
N PHE A 31 -32.23 -1.58 -13.53
CA PHE A 31 -32.40 -3.03 -13.69
C PHE A 31 -31.13 -3.75 -14.19
N ARG A 32 -30.00 -3.07 -14.24
CA ARG A 32 -28.75 -3.74 -14.56
C ARG A 32 -28.27 -4.54 -13.35
N ALA A 33 -27.62 -5.67 -13.62
CA ALA A 33 -26.92 -6.42 -12.60
C ALA A 33 -25.85 -5.54 -11.95
N ASP A 34 -25.76 -5.58 -10.63
CA ASP A 34 -24.78 -4.85 -9.86
C ASP A 34 -23.36 -5.35 -10.22
N ASN A 35 -22.44 -4.40 -10.38
CA ASN A 35 -21.02 -4.70 -10.55
C ASN A 35 -20.29 -4.45 -9.24
N THR A 36 -20.83 -4.98 -8.15
CA THR A 36 -20.31 -4.82 -6.79
C THR A 36 -19.53 -6.06 -6.40
N GLU A 37 -18.34 -5.86 -5.87
CA GLU A 37 -17.57 -6.93 -5.24
C GLU A 37 -18.10 -7.18 -3.84
N GLN A 38 -18.39 -8.42 -3.52
CA GLN A 38 -18.96 -8.83 -2.24
C GLN A 38 -17.87 -9.02 -1.18
N TYR A 39 -17.14 -7.94 -0.86
CA TYR A 39 -16.15 -7.97 0.22
C TYR A 39 -16.83 -8.34 1.56
N PRO A 40 -16.28 -9.23 2.41
CA PRO A 40 -14.97 -9.91 2.26
C PRO A 40 -15.02 -11.26 1.52
N LYS A 41 -16.16 -11.68 0.99
CA LYS A 41 -16.31 -12.98 0.31
C LYS A 41 -15.59 -13.01 -1.05
N GLU A 42 -15.63 -11.89 -1.74
CA GLU A 42 -14.96 -11.66 -3.02
C GLU A 42 -13.97 -10.52 -2.84
N ILE A 43 -12.70 -10.81 -3.07
CA ILE A 43 -11.63 -9.82 -2.98
C ILE A 43 -11.07 -9.61 -4.37
N ALA A 44 -11.09 -8.37 -4.83
CA ALA A 44 -10.43 -8.01 -6.07
C ALA A 44 -8.93 -8.30 -5.96
N ALA A 45 -8.41 -9.05 -6.93
CA ALA A 45 -6.97 -9.20 -7.03
C ALA A 45 -6.33 -7.83 -7.28
N PRO A 46 -5.37 -7.39 -6.43
CA PRO A 46 -4.68 -6.13 -6.66
C PRO A 46 -3.97 -6.20 -8.02
N PRO A 47 -3.96 -5.10 -8.81
CA PRO A 47 -3.24 -5.07 -10.07
C PRO A 47 -1.77 -5.40 -9.84
N GLU A 48 -1.15 -6.20 -10.72
CA GLU A 48 0.22 -6.70 -10.60
C GLU A 48 1.28 -5.62 -10.33
N ARG A 49 1.01 -4.38 -10.72
CA ARG A 49 1.91 -3.23 -10.51
C ARG A 49 1.61 -2.40 -9.26
N ALA A 50 0.52 -2.67 -8.55
CA ALA A 50 0.13 -1.94 -7.35
C ALA A 50 0.72 -2.60 -6.10
N HIS A 51 2.03 -2.60 -5.98
CA HIS A 51 2.73 -3.01 -4.77
C HIS A 51 2.83 -1.83 -3.79
N THR A 52 1.69 -1.30 -3.36
CA THR A 52 1.61 -0.15 -2.44
C THR A 52 1.04 -0.53 -1.08
N GLY A 53 1.09 -1.80 -0.75
CA GLY A 53 0.64 -2.28 0.55
C GLY A 53 1.74 -2.26 1.61
N ARG A 54 1.59 -3.12 2.60
CA ARG A 54 2.47 -3.25 3.75
C ARG A 54 3.95 -3.41 3.38
N HIS A 55 4.82 -2.73 4.09
CA HIS A 55 6.26 -2.93 4.02
C HIS A 55 6.65 -4.31 4.57
N ARG A 56 7.74 -4.85 4.02
CA ARG A 56 8.37 -6.07 4.48
C ARG A 56 9.88 -5.90 4.47
N LEU A 57 10.52 -6.29 5.57
CA LEU A 57 11.96 -6.49 5.63
C LEU A 57 12.29 -7.92 5.19
N ASN A 58 13.24 -8.04 4.28
CA ASN A 58 13.62 -9.32 3.70
C ASN A 58 14.88 -9.88 4.37
N ARG A 59 14.94 -11.22 4.40
CA ARG A 59 16.12 -11.98 4.78
C ARG A 59 16.79 -12.58 3.55
N HIS A 60 18.06 -12.93 3.68
CA HIS A 60 18.76 -13.79 2.75
C HIS A 60 18.29 -15.25 2.91
N GLU A 61 18.64 -16.12 1.95
CA GLU A 61 18.35 -17.54 2.02
C GLU A 61 19.00 -18.23 3.23
N ASN A 62 20.13 -17.73 3.68
CA ASN A 62 20.84 -18.19 4.88
C ASN A 62 20.22 -17.69 6.21
N GLY A 63 19.10 -16.96 6.16
CA GLY A 63 18.40 -16.43 7.33
C GLY A 63 18.89 -15.07 7.84
N LEU A 64 20.03 -14.57 7.37
CA LEU A 64 20.54 -13.26 7.75
C LEU A 64 19.66 -12.13 7.23
N GLU A 65 19.58 -11.02 7.96
CA GLU A 65 18.82 -9.85 7.55
C GLU A 65 19.53 -9.10 6.43
N LYS A 66 18.76 -8.68 5.41
CA LYS A 66 19.32 -7.84 4.33
C LYS A 66 19.56 -6.41 4.75
N CYS A 67 18.94 -5.97 5.85
CA CYS A 67 19.06 -4.61 6.33
C CYS A 67 20.42 -4.42 7.05
N ILE A 68 21.16 -3.41 6.61
CA ILE A 68 22.46 -3.04 7.16
C ILE A 68 22.40 -1.78 8.04
N GLY A 69 21.21 -1.30 8.39
CA GLY A 69 21.05 -0.14 9.26
C GLY A 69 21.65 1.16 8.71
N CYS A 70 21.62 1.38 7.38
CA CYS A 70 22.22 2.56 6.73
C CYS A 70 21.35 3.83 6.82
N GLU A 71 20.13 3.75 7.34
CA GLU A 71 19.19 4.86 7.56
C GLU A 71 18.72 5.60 6.28
N LEU A 72 19.16 5.22 5.08
CA LEU A 72 18.80 5.90 3.84
C LEU A 72 17.29 5.91 3.58
N CYS A 73 16.57 4.88 4.02
CA CYS A 73 15.10 4.82 3.89
C CYS A 73 14.43 5.85 4.82
N ALA A 74 14.98 6.16 5.98
CA ALA A 74 14.48 7.20 6.86
C ALA A 74 14.71 8.59 6.26
N TYR A 75 15.90 8.85 5.73
CA TYR A 75 16.20 10.11 5.04
C TYR A 75 15.38 10.34 3.77
N ALA A 76 15.05 9.28 3.04
CA ALA A 76 14.22 9.37 1.83
C ALA A 76 12.72 9.51 2.12
N CYS A 77 12.30 9.35 3.38
CA CYS A 77 10.90 9.38 3.74
C CYS A 77 10.36 10.81 3.82
N PRO A 78 9.44 11.26 2.92
CA PRO A 78 8.92 12.62 2.94
C PRO A 78 7.96 12.89 4.13
N ALA A 79 7.47 11.81 4.77
CA ALA A 79 6.51 11.88 5.86
C ALA A 79 7.15 11.63 7.25
N ASP A 80 8.47 11.46 7.30
CA ASP A 80 9.21 11.16 8.53
C ASP A 80 8.56 9.99 9.33
N ALA A 81 8.22 8.94 8.61
CA ALA A 81 7.49 7.79 9.14
C ALA A 81 8.39 6.64 9.58
N ILE A 82 9.68 6.68 9.26
CA ILE A 82 10.62 5.58 9.47
C ILE A 82 11.66 5.99 10.49
N TRP A 83 11.85 5.15 11.49
CA TRP A 83 12.93 5.24 12.47
C TRP A 83 13.86 4.04 12.30
N VAL A 84 15.16 4.30 12.20
CA VAL A 84 16.18 3.25 12.09
C VAL A 84 17.35 3.61 12.99
N GLU A 85 17.81 2.65 13.77
CA GLU A 85 19.05 2.74 14.54
C GLU A 85 19.96 1.61 14.09
N GLY A 86 21.13 1.97 13.56
CA GLY A 86 22.14 1.02 13.12
C GLY A 86 23.15 0.72 14.23
N GLU A 87 23.57 -0.54 14.36
CA GLU A 87 24.60 -1.00 15.27
C GLU A 87 25.65 -1.83 14.52
N ASP A 88 26.86 -1.90 15.05
CA ASP A 88 27.91 -2.72 14.48
C ASP A 88 27.63 -4.20 14.71
N ASN A 89 27.90 -5.00 13.69
CA ASN A 89 27.59 -6.43 13.68
C ASN A 89 28.65 -7.19 14.48
N ASP A 90 28.24 -8.16 15.30
CA ASP A 90 29.16 -9.04 16.00
C ASP A 90 29.75 -10.04 14.98
N PRO A 91 31.07 -10.15 14.86
CA PRO A 91 31.73 -11.11 13.98
C PRO A 91 31.40 -12.57 14.30
N ASP A 92 31.16 -12.89 15.57
CA ASP A 92 30.90 -14.25 16.03
C ASP A 92 29.43 -14.67 15.83
N GLU A 93 28.50 -13.70 15.93
CA GLU A 93 27.07 -13.93 15.74
C GLU A 93 26.47 -12.87 14.76
N PRO A 94 26.77 -12.94 13.47
CA PRO A 94 26.34 -11.91 12.53
C PRO A 94 24.83 -11.94 12.29
N VAL A 95 24.19 -10.78 12.44
CA VAL A 95 22.76 -10.57 12.13
C VAL A 95 22.57 -10.29 10.64
N SER A 96 23.50 -9.56 10.04
CA SER A 96 23.53 -9.22 8.61
C SER A 96 24.84 -9.66 7.97
N PRO A 97 24.94 -9.76 6.64
CA PRO A 97 26.22 -10.07 5.97
C PRO A 97 27.20 -8.89 5.93
N GLY A 98 26.79 -7.71 6.40
CA GLY A 98 27.63 -6.51 6.45
C GLY A 98 28.30 -6.28 7.79
N GLU A 99 29.04 -5.18 7.90
CA GLU A 99 29.67 -4.75 9.16
C GLU A 99 28.66 -4.17 10.14
N ARG A 100 27.47 -3.79 9.66
CA ARG A 100 26.40 -3.17 10.46
C ARG A 100 25.07 -3.85 10.19
N TYR A 101 24.14 -3.73 11.15
CA TYR A 101 22.75 -4.18 11.02
C TYR A 101 21.80 -3.13 11.62
N ALA A 102 20.51 -3.24 11.34
CA ALA A 102 19.51 -2.42 12.02
C ALA A 102 19.20 -3.05 13.38
N LYS A 103 19.61 -2.38 14.47
CA LYS A 103 19.25 -2.74 15.83
C LYS A 103 17.76 -2.54 16.04
N ASP A 104 17.31 -1.31 15.82
CA ASP A 104 15.92 -0.92 15.86
C ASP A 104 15.45 -0.45 14.47
N TYR A 105 14.25 -0.86 14.12
CA TYR A 105 13.57 -0.44 12.89
C TYR A 105 12.08 -0.30 13.16
N GLN A 106 11.54 0.87 12.90
CA GLN A 106 10.13 1.14 13.11
C GLN A 106 9.53 1.91 11.95
N ILE A 107 8.28 1.60 11.62
CA ILE A 107 7.47 2.36 10.66
C ILE A 107 6.18 2.80 11.34
N ASN A 108 5.92 4.10 11.36
CA ASN A 108 4.66 4.65 11.80
C ASN A 108 3.69 4.73 10.62
N TYR A 109 2.74 3.80 10.57
CA TYR A 109 1.75 3.73 9.48
C TYR A 109 0.72 4.86 9.51
N LEU A 110 0.57 5.60 10.61
CA LEU A 110 -0.28 6.80 10.62
C LEU A 110 0.38 8.00 9.93
N ARG A 111 1.71 7.98 9.76
CA ARG A 111 2.45 8.99 9.00
C ARG A 111 2.74 8.52 7.57
N CYS A 112 2.90 7.23 7.37
CA CYS A 112 3.30 6.66 6.08
C CYS A 112 2.25 6.92 4.99
N ILE A 113 2.68 7.48 3.86
CA ILE A 113 1.83 7.75 2.69
C ILE A 113 1.94 6.67 1.60
N MET A 114 2.61 5.56 1.87
CA MET A 114 2.80 4.41 0.96
C MET A 114 3.43 4.78 -0.40
N CYS A 115 4.28 5.80 -0.45
CA CYS A 115 4.86 6.32 -1.70
C CYS A 115 5.97 5.43 -2.30
N GLY A 116 6.59 4.53 -1.51
CA GLY A 116 7.64 3.61 -1.96
C GLY A 116 9.04 4.19 -2.10
N LEU A 117 9.28 5.48 -1.85
CA LEU A 117 10.61 6.11 -1.95
C LEU A 117 11.66 5.45 -1.04
N CYS A 118 11.24 4.95 0.11
CA CYS A 118 12.10 4.19 1.03
C CYS A 118 12.60 2.87 0.42
N VAL A 119 11.80 2.24 -0.44
CA VAL A 119 12.18 1.01 -1.16
C VAL A 119 13.20 1.32 -2.24
N GLU A 120 13.01 2.41 -2.97
CA GLU A 120 13.95 2.87 -4.01
C GLU A 120 15.29 3.30 -3.43
N ALA A 121 15.27 3.93 -2.24
CA ALA A 121 16.48 4.37 -1.54
C ALA A 121 17.28 3.21 -0.91
N CYS A 122 16.70 2.01 -0.79
CA CYS A 122 17.34 0.89 -0.11
C CYS A 122 18.41 0.20 -0.98
N PRO A 123 19.72 0.31 -0.66
CA PRO A 123 20.79 -0.22 -1.51
C PRO A 123 20.83 -1.75 -1.52
N THR A 124 20.43 -2.39 -0.42
CA THR A 124 20.46 -3.85 -0.27
C THR A 124 19.16 -4.52 -0.67
N ARG A 125 18.14 -3.75 -1.09
CA ARG A 125 16.77 -4.24 -1.33
C ARG A 125 16.21 -5.03 -0.13
N ALA A 126 16.59 -4.61 1.06
CA ALA A 126 16.07 -5.19 2.30
C ALA A 126 14.60 -4.86 2.49
N LEU A 127 14.19 -3.64 2.12
CA LEU A 127 12.82 -3.17 2.24
C LEU A 127 12.06 -3.36 0.93
N THR A 128 10.88 -3.92 1.00
CA THR A 128 9.96 -4.08 -0.14
C THR A 128 8.53 -3.75 0.27
N LEU A 129 7.71 -3.32 -0.67
CA LEU A 129 6.27 -3.23 -0.51
C LEU A 129 5.61 -4.53 -0.98
N THR A 130 4.57 -4.93 -0.29
CA THR A 130 3.78 -6.12 -0.62
C THR A 130 2.43 -5.71 -1.21
N SER A 131 1.67 -6.67 -1.70
CA SER A 131 0.29 -6.45 -2.13
C SER A 131 -0.73 -6.48 -0.99
N TYR A 132 -0.28 -6.69 0.25
CA TYR A 132 -1.16 -6.70 1.41
C TYR A 132 -1.48 -5.27 1.86
N TYR A 133 -2.74 -4.87 1.70
CA TYR A 133 -3.23 -3.52 2.01
C TYR A 133 -4.24 -3.47 3.16
N GLU A 134 -4.68 -4.62 3.64
CA GLU A 134 -5.67 -4.72 4.71
C GLU A 134 -5.02 -4.46 6.07
N MET A 135 -4.84 -3.19 6.39
CA MET A 135 -4.27 -2.76 7.67
C MET A 135 -5.28 -1.88 8.40
N ALA A 136 -5.79 -2.36 9.51
CA ALA A 136 -6.65 -1.61 10.41
C ALA A 136 -6.02 -1.59 11.81
N PHE A 137 -6.08 -0.46 12.48
CA PHE A 137 -5.51 -0.26 13.79
C PHE A 137 -6.56 0.30 14.73
N THR A 138 -6.59 -0.19 15.97
CA THR A 138 -7.50 0.29 17.02
C THR A 138 -6.85 1.32 17.92
N SER A 139 -5.52 1.35 17.96
CA SER A 139 -4.72 2.30 18.74
C SER A 139 -3.56 2.88 17.91
N ARG A 140 -2.94 3.95 18.41
CA ARG A 140 -1.79 4.58 17.75
C ARG A 140 -0.53 3.74 17.88
N GLU A 141 -0.38 3.08 19.02
CA GLU A 141 0.75 2.21 19.34
C GLU A 141 0.78 1.00 18.40
N GLU A 142 -0.39 0.44 18.11
CA GLU A 142 -0.54 -0.68 17.17
C GLU A 142 -0.15 -0.32 15.73
N ALA A 143 -0.26 0.95 15.37
CA ALA A 143 0.14 1.45 14.06
C ALA A 143 1.64 1.69 13.91
N ILE A 144 2.43 1.55 14.98
CA ILE A 144 3.89 1.61 14.95
C ILE A 144 4.41 0.18 14.88
N TRP A 145 4.91 -0.19 13.71
CA TRP A 145 5.40 -1.55 13.49
C TRP A 145 6.89 -1.63 13.72
N THR A 146 7.26 -2.63 14.52
CA THR A 146 8.66 -2.92 14.87
C THR A 146 9.33 -3.78 13.80
N LYS A 147 10.63 -3.94 13.93
CA LYS A 147 11.46 -4.75 13.05
C LYS A 147 10.96 -6.19 12.91
N GLU A 148 10.57 -6.82 14.03
CA GLU A 148 10.09 -8.19 14.08
C GLU A 148 8.82 -8.37 13.24
N GLN A 149 7.87 -7.45 13.40
CA GLN A 149 6.62 -7.46 12.64
C GLN A 149 6.83 -7.24 11.15
N LEU A 150 7.83 -6.44 10.78
CA LEU A 150 8.18 -6.18 9.39
C LEU A 150 8.93 -7.35 8.72
N LEU A 151 9.65 -8.16 9.51
CA LEU A 151 10.32 -9.37 9.05
C LEU A 151 9.35 -10.55 8.82
N GLU A 152 8.19 -10.52 9.48
CA GLU A 152 7.14 -11.52 9.24
C GLU A 152 6.53 -11.38 7.84
N PRO A 153 6.30 -12.50 7.13
CA PRO A 153 5.59 -12.46 5.86
C PRO A 153 4.16 -11.92 6.07
N PRO A 154 3.62 -11.13 5.12
CA PRO A 154 2.24 -10.67 5.21
C PRO A 154 1.29 -11.87 5.17
N PRO A 155 0.16 -11.80 5.88
CA PRO A 155 -0.88 -12.81 5.78
C PRO A 155 -1.46 -12.82 4.35
N PRO A 156 -2.06 -13.93 3.92
CA PRO A 156 -2.77 -13.96 2.64
C PRO A 156 -3.92 -12.94 2.65
N LEU A 157 -4.19 -12.34 1.48
CA LEU A 157 -5.33 -11.43 1.31
C LEU A 157 -6.64 -12.14 1.68
N GLY A 158 -7.53 -11.44 2.35
CA GLY A 158 -8.81 -11.98 2.79
C GLY A 158 -8.82 -12.60 4.17
N THR A 159 -7.71 -12.62 4.87
CA THR A 159 -7.72 -12.89 6.31
C THR A 159 -8.21 -11.66 7.04
N ASP A 160 -9.39 -11.76 7.64
CA ASP A 160 -10.00 -10.69 8.42
C ASP A 160 -9.02 -10.23 9.52
N PRO A 161 -8.59 -8.96 9.52
CA PRO A 161 -7.71 -8.45 10.57
C PRO A 161 -8.35 -8.47 11.96
N VAL A 162 -9.69 -8.50 12.03
CA VAL A 162 -10.44 -8.53 13.29
C VAL A 162 -10.42 -9.91 13.93
N THR A 163 -10.22 -10.99 13.17
CA THR A 163 -10.20 -12.36 13.68
C THR A 163 -8.82 -12.85 14.11
N ARG A 164 -7.82 -12.00 14.16
CA ARG A 164 -6.53 -12.33 14.77
C ARG A 164 -6.69 -12.46 16.29
N GLU A 165 -7.28 -13.58 16.71
CA GLU A 165 -7.22 -14.01 18.11
C GLU A 165 -5.75 -14.24 18.48
N GLY A 166 -5.22 -13.44 19.38
CA GLY A 166 -3.93 -13.68 20.03
C GLY A 166 -2.85 -12.61 19.82
N ARG A 167 -3.20 -11.32 19.96
CA ARG A 167 -2.21 -10.29 20.31
C ARG A 167 -2.63 -9.53 21.54
#